data_16e9428f2d7a3ab8f6da05fcf9177491
#
_entry.id   16e9428f2d7a3ab8f6da05fcf9177491
#
_cell.length_a   1.000
_cell.length_b   1.000
_cell.length_c   1.000
_cell.angle_alpha   90.00
_cell.angle_beta   90.00
_cell.angle_gamma   90.00
#
_symmetry.space_group_name_H-M   'P 1'
#
loop_
_entity.id
_entity.type
_entity.pdbx_description
1 polymer ?
#
loop_
_entity_poly.entity_id
_entity_poly.type
_entity_poly.pdbx_seq_one_letter_code
_entity_poly.pdbx_strand_id
1 'polypeptide(L)'
;LASIGIGKGVSWDSTQYYAIVYVMIVDIWNSVGFNFVIISAGMADISPEIYEAAEIDGASTFQKMKSITIPLLEPILFFVITYGFISALQVYDIPWIISSGSDVNNAGGPGQVMSFPVMEMVRNIYLGGKSGLGRACAEGVVLMAAILAVTALQFKARRKKV
;
A
#
# COMPACT_ATOMS: atom_id res chain seq x y z
N LEU A 1 -23.07 16.74 3.52
CA LEU A 1 -23.52 15.47 2.91
C LEU A 1 -24.86 15.01 3.49
N ALA A 2 -25.09 15.17 4.80
CA ALA A 2 -26.39 14.87 5.41
C ALA A 2 -27.54 15.75 4.87
N SER A 3 -27.23 16.98 4.45
CA SER A 3 -28.21 17.92 3.88
C SER A 3 -28.71 17.54 2.47
N ILE A 4 -27.99 16.68 1.77
CA ILE A 4 -28.37 16.17 0.44
C ILE A 4 -28.86 14.72 0.45
N GLY A 5 -29.20 14.19 1.63
CA GLY A 5 -29.78 12.86 1.80
C GLY A 5 -28.80 11.69 1.62
N ILE A 6 -27.53 11.97 1.36
CA ILE A 6 -26.49 10.95 1.24
C ILE A 6 -25.92 10.71 2.64
N GLY A 7 -26.19 9.53 3.21
CA GLY A 7 -25.55 9.09 4.45
C GLY A 7 -26.21 9.54 5.74
N LYS A 8 -27.53 9.58 5.83
CA LYS A 8 -28.20 9.68 7.13
C LYS A 8 -27.74 8.53 8.03
N GLY A 9 -26.84 8.81 8.94
CA GLY A 9 -26.47 7.93 10.05
C GLY A 9 -25.44 6.84 9.75
N VAL A 10 -24.72 6.88 8.64
CA VAL A 10 -23.55 6.00 8.45
C VAL A 10 -22.32 6.69 9.05
N SER A 11 -22.02 6.39 10.29
CA SER A 11 -20.70 6.68 10.84
C SER A 11 -19.72 5.63 10.27
N TRP A 12 -18.87 6.09 9.38
CA TRP A 12 -17.90 5.25 8.65
C TRP A 12 -16.91 4.56 9.58
N ASP A 13 -16.74 5.09 10.78
CA ASP A 13 -15.87 4.62 11.85
C ASP A 13 -16.53 3.62 12.80
N SER A 14 -17.86 3.51 12.81
CA SER A 14 -18.60 2.74 13.83
C SER A 14 -19.00 1.33 13.38
N THR A 15 -18.96 1.04 12.08
CA THR A 15 -19.30 -0.27 11.51
C THR A 15 -18.08 -0.93 10.91
N GLN A 16 -17.78 -2.17 11.29
CA GLN A 16 -16.59 -2.92 10.86
C GLN A 16 -16.34 -2.87 9.34
N TYR A 17 -17.38 -3.06 8.54
CA TYR A 17 -17.29 -3.08 7.09
C TYR A 17 -16.89 -1.71 6.52
N TYR A 18 -17.53 -0.64 6.96
CA TYR A 18 -17.23 0.70 6.45
C TYR A 18 -15.87 1.21 6.95
N ALA A 19 -15.48 0.83 8.14
CA ALA A 19 -14.20 1.21 8.71
C ALA A 19 -13.02 0.71 7.88
N ILE A 20 -13.03 -0.57 7.47
CA ILE A 20 -11.96 -1.12 6.64
C ILE A 20 -11.94 -0.50 5.23
N VAL A 21 -13.13 -0.28 4.63
CA VAL A 21 -13.24 0.36 3.31
C VAL A 21 -12.72 1.80 3.36
N TYR A 22 -13.00 2.52 4.44
CA TYR A 22 -12.51 3.87 4.65
C TYR A 22 -10.98 3.93 4.71
N VAL A 23 -10.36 3.05 5.51
CA VAL A 23 -8.89 2.93 5.55
C VAL A 23 -8.32 2.63 4.17
N MET A 24 -8.90 1.68 3.43
CA MET A 24 -8.45 1.31 2.09
C MET A 24 -8.51 2.49 1.10
N ILE A 25 -9.59 3.27 1.12
CA ILE A 25 -9.73 4.43 0.24
C ILE A 25 -8.66 5.48 0.56
N VAL A 26 -8.44 5.78 1.84
CA VAL A 26 -7.45 6.78 2.26
C VAL A 26 -6.04 6.31 1.93
N ASP A 27 -5.72 5.03 2.14
CA ASP A 27 -4.41 4.45 1.83
C ASP A 27 -4.12 4.46 0.32
N ILE A 28 -5.09 4.08 -0.50
CA ILE A 28 -4.99 4.18 -1.97
C ILE A 28 -4.76 5.63 -2.38
N TRP A 29 -5.53 6.58 -1.85
CA TRP A 29 -5.36 8.00 -2.15
C TRP A 29 -3.97 8.50 -1.81
N ASN A 30 -3.45 8.13 -0.65
CA ASN A 30 -2.11 8.50 -0.19
C ASN A 30 -1.01 7.91 -1.09
N SER A 31 -1.16 6.66 -1.52
CA SER A 31 -0.17 5.96 -2.34
C SER A 31 -0.14 6.41 -3.81
N VAL A 32 -1.24 6.90 -4.36
CA VAL A 32 -1.35 7.33 -5.77
C VAL A 32 -0.33 8.41 -6.10
N GLY A 33 -0.17 9.42 -5.24
CA GLY A 33 0.77 10.52 -5.49
C GLY A 33 2.22 10.06 -5.61
N PHE A 34 2.66 9.23 -4.69
CA PHE A 34 4.01 8.66 -4.69
C PHE A 34 4.26 7.78 -5.93
N ASN A 35 3.34 6.85 -6.21
CA ASN A 35 3.45 5.95 -7.35
C ASN A 35 3.42 6.71 -8.68
N PHE A 36 2.60 7.75 -8.79
CA PHE A 36 2.54 8.60 -9.97
C PHE A 36 3.89 9.26 -10.27
N VAL A 37 4.53 9.84 -9.26
CA VAL A 37 5.84 10.50 -9.44
C VAL A 37 6.90 9.51 -9.90
N ILE A 38 6.98 8.33 -9.27
CA ILE A 38 7.97 7.29 -9.61
C ILE A 38 7.76 6.78 -11.05
N ILE A 39 6.52 6.48 -11.42
CA ILE A 39 6.22 5.98 -12.77
C ILE A 39 6.45 7.06 -13.81
N SER A 40 6.05 8.32 -13.53
CA SER A 40 6.28 9.44 -14.44
C SER A 40 7.76 9.71 -14.67
N ALA A 41 8.58 9.64 -13.62
CA ALA A 41 10.04 9.76 -13.77
C ALA A 41 10.60 8.66 -14.65
N GLY A 42 10.15 7.41 -14.48
CA GLY A 42 10.55 6.31 -15.34
C GLY A 42 10.09 6.45 -16.79
N MET A 43 8.92 7.03 -17.02
CA MET A 43 8.47 7.33 -18.38
C MET A 43 9.33 8.42 -19.05
N ALA A 44 9.78 9.42 -18.29
CA ALA A 44 10.64 10.48 -18.78
C ALA A 44 12.04 9.99 -19.18
N ASP A 45 12.50 8.88 -18.64
CA ASP A 45 13.79 8.25 -18.96
C ASP A 45 13.78 7.49 -20.30
N ILE A 46 12.60 7.23 -20.88
CA ILE A 46 12.49 6.55 -22.17
C ILE A 46 12.77 7.56 -23.28
N SER A 47 13.80 7.26 -24.11
CA SER A 47 14.16 8.14 -25.22
C SER A 47 12.98 8.35 -26.19
N PRO A 48 12.68 9.61 -26.57
CA PRO A 48 11.65 9.92 -27.57
C PRO A 48 11.88 9.23 -28.91
N GLU A 49 13.15 9.01 -29.29
CA GLU A 49 13.53 8.38 -30.55
C GLU A 49 12.92 6.97 -30.70
N ILE A 50 12.74 6.23 -29.61
CA ILE A 50 12.12 4.91 -29.61
C ILE A 50 10.64 5.01 -30.04
N TYR A 51 9.95 6.04 -29.57
CA TYR A 51 8.55 6.28 -29.94
C TYR A 51 8.41 6.79 -31.38
N GLU A 52 9.34 7.63 -31.83
CA GLU A 52 9.38 8.13 -33.23
C GLU A 52 9.63 6.99 -34.20
N ALA A 53 10.59 6.11 -33.92
CA ALA A 53 10.83 4.93 -34.73
C ALA A 53 9.58 4.03 -34.82
N ALA A 54 8.92 3.78 -33.70
CA ALA A 54 7.70 2.99 -33.67
C ALA A 54 6.53 3.66 -34.44
N GLU A 55 6.50 5.01 -34.52
CA GLU A 55 5.52 5.72 -35.34
C GLU A 55 5.78 5.54 -36.83
N ILE A 56 7.04 5.58 -37.26
CA ILE A 56 7.44 5.30 -38.63
C ILE A 56 7.04 3.88 -39.03
N ASP A 57 7.18 2.92 -38.11
CA ASP A 57 6.76 1.54 -38.30
C ASP A 57 5.23 1.34 -38.27
N GLY A 58 4.46 2.41 -38.07
CA GLY A 58 2.99 2.37 -38.05
C GLY A 58 2.37 1.79 -36.77
N ALA A 59 3.12 1.75 -35.67
CA ALA A 59 2.62 1.24 -34.40
C ALA A 59 1.55 2.15 -33.80
N SER A 60 0.39 1.60 -33.46
CA SER A 60 -0.67 2.32 -32.76
C SER A 60 -0.23 2.66 -31.32
N THR A 61 -0.91 3.64 -30.70
CA THR A 61 -0.64 4.04 -29.30
C THR A 61 -0.73 2.87 -28.33
N PHE A 62 -1.67 1.96 -28.53
CA PHE A 62 -1.80 0.77 -27.69
C PHE A 62 -0.65 -0.22 -27.89
N GLN A 63 -0.18 -0.39 -29.11
CA GLN A 63 1.01 -1.22 -29.41
C GLN A 63 2.26 -0.61 -28.80
N LYS A 64 2.47 0.71 -28.91
CA LYS A 64 3.58 1.41 -28.24
C LYS A 64 3.53 1.23 -26.72
N MET A 65 2.36 1.38 -26.11
CA MET A 65 2.21 1.16 -24.67
C MET A 65 2.57 -0.29 -24.26
N LYS A 66 2.04 -1.29 -24.96
CA LYS A 66 2.20 -2.71 -24.60
C LYS A 66 3.60 -3.26 -24.91
N SER A 67 4.20 -2.82 -26.03
CA SER A 67 5.44 -3.43 -26.56
C SER A 67 6.70 -2.61 -26.25
N ILE A 68 6.53 -1.34 -25.87
CA ILE A 68 7.65 -0.44 -25.58
C ILE A 68 7.57 0.07 -24.13
N THR A 69 6.51 0.82 -23.80
CA THR A 69 6.42 1.51 -22.51
C THR A 69 6.41 0.54 -21.33
N ILE A 70 5.52 -0.44 -21.33
CA ILE A 70 5.39 -1.39 -20.21
C ILE A 70 6.66 -2.24 -20.02
N PRO A 71 7.27 -2.82 -21.07
CA PRO A 71 8.53 -3.57 -20.93
C PRO A 71 9.69 -2.71 -20.43
N LEU A 72 9.84 -1.47 -20.92
CA LEU A 72 10.90 -0.58 -20.46
C LEU A 72 10.68 -0.09 -19.02
N LEU A 73 9.44 0.06 -18.61
CA LEU A 73 9.08 0.39 -17.22
C LEU A 73 9.09 -0.82 -16.27
N GLU A 74 9.29 -2.05 -16.76
CA GLU A 74 9.23 -3.25 -15.92
C GLU A 74 10.07 -3.17 -14.64
N PRO A 75 11.32 -2.64 -14.64
CA PRO A 75 12.09 -2.50 -13.39
C PRO A 75 11.44 -1.56 -12.39
N ILE A 76 10.85 -0.47 -12.86
CA ILE A 76 10.18 0.53 -12.03
C ILE A 76 8.85 0.00 -11.50
N LEU A 77 8.07 -0.66 -12.35
CA LEU A 77 6.83 -1.32 -11.94
C LEU A 77 7.09 -2.40 -10.89
N PHE A 78 8.16 -3.17 -11.06
CA PHE A 78 8.57 -4.16 -10.06
C PHE A 78 8.92 -3.50 -8.71
N PHE A 79 9.65 -2.37 -8.74
CA PHE A 79 9.95 -1.60 -7.54
C PHE A 79 8.67 -1.11 -6.85
N VAL A 80 7.77 -0.46 -7.60
CA VAL A 80 6.50 0.08 -7.07
C VAL A 80 5.64 -1.02 -6.44
N ILE A 81 5.53 -2.18 -7.12
CA ILE A 81 4.77 -3.32 -6.59
C ILE A 81 5.44 -3.87 -5.32
N THR A 82 6.75 -4.04 -5.31
CA THR A 82 7.48 -4.54 -4.13
C THR A 82 7.35 -3.60 -2.96
N TYR A 83 7.55 -2.30 -3.19
CA TYR A 83 7.38 -1.26 -2.18
C TYR A 83 5.94 -1.22 -1.64
N GLY A 84 4.95 -1.32 -2.53
CA GLY A 84 3.54 -1.35 -2.14
C GLY A 84 3.19 -2.54 -1.23
N PHE A 85 3.73 -3.73 -1.50
CA PHE A 85 3.56 -4.89 -0.61
C PHE A 85 4.19 -4.67 0.77
N ILE A 86 5.39 -4.10 0.83
CA ILE A 86 6.07 -3.80 2.09
C ILE A 86 5.27 -2.76 2.86
N SER A 87 4.86 -1.68 2.21
CA SER A 87 4.07 -0.60 2.81
C SER A 87 2.73 -1.10 3.36
N ALA A 88 2.02 -1.94 2.60
CA ALA A 88 0.74 -2.52 3.03
C ALA A 88 0.86 -3.40 4.28
N LEU A 89 1.99 -4.10 4.46
CA LEU A 89 2.25 -4.89 5.66
C LEU A 89 2.66 -4.04 6.86
N GLN A 90 3.13 -2.82 6.62
CA GLN A 90 3.60 -1.88 7.64
C GLN A 90 2.63 -0.71 7.88
N VAL A 91 1.43 -0.76 7.32
CA VAL A 91 0.45 0.30 7.49
C VAL A 91 0.12 0.50 8.97
N TYR A 92 0.22 1.76 9.44
CA TYR A 92 0.01 2.12 10.84
C TYR A 92 -0.69 3.47 11.00
N ASP A 93 -0.14 4.53 10.39
CA ASP A 93 -0.55 5.91 10.65
C ASP A 93 -2.04 6.15 10.34
N ILE A 94 -2.50 5.70 9.17
CA ILE A 94 -3.88 5.91 8.71
C ILE A 94 -4.87 5.19 9.62
N PRO A 95 -4.77 3.86 9.88
CA PRO A 95 -5.67 3.17 10.79
C PRO A 95 -5.58 3.72 12.22
N TRP A 96 -4.40 4.12 12.68
CA TRP A 96 -4.22 4.72 13.99
C TRP A 96 -5.01 6.02 14.15
N ILE A 97 -4.84 6.97 13.23
CA ILE A 97 -5.53 8.28 13.28
C ILE A 97 -7.05 8.10 13.19
N ILE A 98 -7.51 7.18 12.33
CA ILE A 98 -8.94 6.95 12.12
C ILE A 98 -9.59 6.27 13.33
N SER A 99 -8.92 5.29 13.94
CA SER A 99 -9.53 4.43 14.95
C SER A 99 -9.32 4.90 16.39
N SER A 100 -8.10 5.36 16.72
CA SER A 100 -7.75 5.67 18.10
C SER A 100 -8.07 7.11 18.48
N GLY A 101 -8.06 8.03 17.54
CA GLY A 101 -8.06 9.46 17.83
C GLY A 101 -6.88 9.82 18.73
N SER A 102 -7.09 9.79 20.04
CA SER A 102 -6.05 10.02 21.07
C SER A 102 -6.00 8.92 22.12
N ASP A 103 -6.82 7.88 21.99
CA ASP A 103 -6.95 6.81 22.99
C ASP A 103 -6.52 5.46 22.42
N VAL A 104 -5.40 4.93 22.92
CA VAL A 104 -4.85 3.62 22.56
C VAL A 104 -5.86 2.48 22.76
N ASN A 105 -6.79 2.62 23.73
CA ASN A 105 -7.80 1.59 23.99
C ASN A 105 -8.78 1.41 22.82
N ASN A 106 -8.98 2.46 22.02
CA ASN A 106 -9.82 2.42 20.82
C ASN A 106 -9.06 2.05 19.54
N ALA A 107 -7.74 1.83 19.65
CA ALA A 107 -6.91 1.43 18.52
C ALA A 107 -7.41 0.12 17.90
N GLY A 108 -7.55 0.09 16.58
CA GLY A 108 -8.12 -1.04 15.84
C GLY A 108 -9.57 -0.85 15.41
N GLY A 109 -10.25 0.20 15.91
CA GLY A 109 -11.62 0.53 15.54
C GLY A 109 -12.65 -0.54 15.91
N PRO A 110 -13.87 -0.46 15.35
CA PRO A 110 -14.97 -1.35 15.70
C PRO A 110 -14.64 -2.80 15.36
N GLY A 111 -14.70 -3.68 16.38
CA GLY A 111 -14.33 -5.09 16.25
C GLY A 111 -12.88 -5.35 15.86
N GLN A 112 -12.02 -4.36 16.02
CA GLN A 112 -10.58 -4.41 15.73
C GLN A 112 -10.23 -4.75 14.26
N VAL A 113 -11.10 -4.44 13.33
CA VAL A 113 -10.89 -4.72 11.89
C VAL A 113 -9.74 -3.91 11.28
N MET A 114 -9.32 -2.82 11.96
CA MET A 114 -8.17 -2.00 11.58
C MET A 114 -6.89 -2.36 12.34
N SER A 115 -6.87 -3.46 13.10
CA SER A 115 -5.67 -3.95 13.80
C SER A 115 -4.68 -4.59 12.83
N PHE A 116 -3.93 -3.76 12.12
CA PHE A 116 -2.81 -4.18 11.28
C PHE A 116 -1.60 -4.57 12.14
N PRO A 117 -0.63 -5.35 11.63
CA PRO A 117 0.46 -5.89 12.44
C PRO A 117 1.23 -4.83 13.24
N VAL A 118 1.61 -3.71 12.61
CA VAL A 118 2.36 -2.63 13.30
C VAL A 118 1.50 -1.95 14.36
N MET A 119 0.21 -1.81 14.11
CA MET A 119 -0.73 -1.23 15.06
C MET A 119 -0.88 -2.11 16.32
N GLU A 120 -0.93 -3.43 16.14
CA GLU A 120 -0.97 -4.38 17.26
C GLU A 120 0.33 -4.33 18.07
N MET A 121 1.49 -4.21 17.42
CA MET A 121 2.78 -4.00 18.10
C MET A 121 2.74 -2.75 18.99
N VAL A 122 2.27 -1.63 18.46
CA VAL A 122 2.16 -0.37 19.22
C VAL A 122 1.19 -0.53 20.38
N ARG A 123 0.05 -1.16 20.15
CA ARG A 123 -0.93 -1.45 21.21
C ARG A 123 -0.35 -2.32 22.32
N ASN A 124 0.42 -3.33 21.98
CA ASN A 124 1.10 -4.18 22.94
C ASN A 124 2.13 -3.42 23.78
N ILE A 125 2.85 -2.45 23.20
CA ILE A 125 3.78 -1.59 23.95
C ILE A 125 3.03 -0.79 25.02
N TYR A 126 1.90 -0.19 24.69
CA TYR A 126 1.18 0.67 25.62
C TYR A 126 0.25 -0.07 26.60
N LEU A 127 -0.43 -1.13 26.14
CA LEU A 127 -1.43 -1.85 26.94
C LEU A 127 -0.95 -3.21 27.46
N GLY A 128 0.14 -3.75 26.94
CA GLY A 128 0.61 -5.10 27.24
C GLY A 128 1.32 -5.27 28.60
N GLY A 129 1.39 -4.21 29.42
CA GLY A 129 2.00 -4.25 30.75
C GLY A 129 3.46 -4.69 30.69
N LYS A 130 3.92 -5.46 31.70
CA LYS A 130 5.32 -5.88 31.83
C LYS A 130 5.86 -6.73 30.67
N SER A 131 4.99 -7.46 29.98
CA SER A 131 5.37 -8.31 28.83
C SER A 131 5.07 -7.69 27.47
N GLY A 132 4.47 -6.50 27.42
CA GLY A 132 4.03 -5.84 26.20
C GLY A 132 5.16 -5.55 25.23
N LEU A 133 6.24 -4.99 25.73
CA LEU A 133 7.43 -4.70 24.91
C LEU A 133 8.04 -5.99 24.31
N GLY A 134 8.13 -7.06 25.08
CA GLY A 134 8.62 -8.34 24.58
C GLY A 134 7.75 -8.94 23.49
N ARG A 135 6.41 -8.83 23.63
CA ARG A 135 5.46 -9.25 22.58
C ARG A 135 5.62 -8.44 21.32
N ALA A 136 5.63 -7.11 21.43
CA ALA A 136 5.82 -6.21 20.29
C ALA A 136 7.13 -6.50 19.55
N CYS A 137 8.23 -6.75 20.25
CA CYS A 137 9.49 -7.14 19.62
C CYS A 137 9.38 -8.48 18.88
N ALA A 138 8.72 -9.48 19.47
CA ALA A 138 8.50 -10.78 18.83
C ALA A 138 7.64 -10.64 17.55
N GLU A 139 6.56 -9.88 17.61
CA GLU A 139 5.72 -9.55 16.45
C GLU A 139 6.52 -8.85 15.35
N GLY A 140 7.40 -7.90 15.71
CA GLY A 140 8.30 -7.23 14.77
C GLY A 140 9.25 -8.17 14.05
N VAL A 141 9.82 -9.15 14.76
CA VAL A 141 10.67 -10.19 14.15
C VAL A 141 9.88 -11.06 13.19
N VAL A 142 8.66 -11.46 13.56
CA VAL A 142 7.77 -12.24 12.68
C VAL A 142 7.38 -11.43 11.44
N LEU A 143 7.02 -10.16 11.61
CA LEU A 143 6.70 -9.27 10.50
C LEU A 143 7.89 -9.08 9.55
N MET A 144 9.09 -8.88 10.09
CA MET A 144 10.32 -8.79 9.31
C MET A 144 10.55 -10.07 8.50
N ALA A 145 10.41 -11.24 9.11
CA ALA A 145 10.54 -12.52 8.41
C ALA A 145 9.51 -12.68 7.28
N ALA A 146 8.26 -12.26 7.52
CA ALA A 146 7.20 -12.30 6.52
C ALA A 146 7.52 -11.37 5.32
N ILE A 147 7.96 -10.13 5.58
CA ILE A 147 8.37 -9.17 4.54
C ILE A 147 9.53 -9.72 3.71
N LEU A 148 10.57 -10.27 4.37
CA LEU A 148 11.70 -10.88 3.69
C LEU A 148 11.27 -12.06 2.81
N ALA A 149 10.38 -12.92 3.30
CA ALA A 149 9.86 -14.04 2.53
C ALA A 149 9.09 -13.59 1.28
N VAL A 150 8.17 -12.63 1.43
CA VAL A 150 7.40 -12.07 0.30
C VAL A 150 8.34 -11.43 -0.71
N THR A 151 9.27 -10.61 -0.27
CA THR A 151 10.24 -9.94 -1.13
C THR A 151 11.12 -10.95 -1.87
N ALA A 152 11.62 -11.97 -1.18
CA ALA A 152 12.42 -13.04 -1.80
C ALA A 152 11.62 -13.81 -2.86
N LEU A 153 10.33 -14.10 -2.61
CA LEU A 153 9.45 -14.74 -3.59
C LEU A 153 9.23 -13.87 -4.82
N GLN A 154 9.05 -12.56 -4.66
CA GLN A 154 8.90 -11.61 -5.77
C GLN A 154 10.17 -11.57 -6.64
N PHE A 155 11.36 -11.47 -6.03
CA PHE A 155 12.63 -11.52 -6.77
C PHE A 155 12.84 -12.84 -7.48
N LYS A 156 12.48 -13.97 -6.86
CA LYS A 156 12.56 -15.29 -7.50
C LYS A 156 11.60 -15.41 -8.69
N ALA A 157 10.39 -14.87 -8.57
CA ALA A 157 9.41 -14.86 -9.65
C ALA A 157 9.89 -14.03 -10.85
N ARG A 158 10.54 -12.87 -10.60
CA ARG A 158 11.13 -12.03 -11.63
C ARG A 158 12.26 -12.74 -12.38
N ARG A 159 13.18 -13.38 -11.66
CA ARG A 159 14.33 -14.10 -12.28
C ARG A 159 13.93 -15.20 -13.27
N LYS A 160 12.71 -15.72 -13.16
CA LYS A 160 12.21 -16.75 -14.08
C LYS A 160 11.66 -16.18 -15.40
N LYS A 161 11.48 -14.85 -15.49
CA LYS A 161 10.92 -14.18 -16.67
C LYS A 161 11.99 -13.53 -17.54
N VAL A 162 13.19 -13.37 -17.02
CA VAL A 162 14.40 -12.94 -17.73
C VAL A 162 15.22 -14.15 -18.12
#